data_2f42d1378c623d7df6696a0b0198a9fc
#
_entry.id   2f42d1378c623d7df6696a0b0198a9fc
#
_cell.length_a   1.000
_cell.length_b   1.000
_cell.length_c   1.000
_cell.angle_alpha   90.00
_cell.angle_beta   90.00
_cell.angle_gamma   90.00
#
_symmetry.space_group_name_H-M   'P 1'
#
loop_
_entity.id
_entity.type
_entity.pdbx_description
1 polymer ?
#
loop_
_entity_poly.entity_id
_entity_poly.type
_entity_poly.pdbx_seq_one_letter_code
_entity_poly.pdbx_strand_id
1 'polypeptide(L)'
;MNKNRFSAIFFSVLLGFSLLLSRPAFSQKGEASKPARDSLRYKFNPVYGLSLAMYDAYKIRQADIVMLGNSLTHGAAWNELLGRLNVVERGIPADGLDGYAARMNYVYKLNPKIVFIMGGLNDVYNAESADDIFKVYVRIIEGLRVRKIIPVIQSTTYGAKTYGKDYGLTPATNAGRNREIDKLNKLLSDYAKRNNLDYIDVTTLTSTKDGYLRPELTIDGIHLKAEAYKLWGAEVEKVLIKHRL
;
A
#
# COMPACT_ATOMS: atom_id res chain seq x y z
N MET A 1 -18.00 2.67 -87.03
CA MET A 1 -18.69 3.93 -87.28
C MET A 1 -18.45 4.84 -86.09
N ASN A 2 -17.55 5.79 -86.30
CA ASN A 2 -17.71 7.24 -86.22
C ASN A 2 -18.47 7.75 -84.97
N LYS A 3 -18.03 8.71 -84.20
CA LYS A 3 -17.23 9.94 -84.50
C LYS A 3 -16.68 10.53 -83.16
N ASN A 4 -15.48 11.10 -83.29
CA ASN A 4 -14.85 12.12 -82.45
C ASN A 4 -15.80 13.25 -81.99
N ARG A 5 -15.49 13.89 -80.83
CA ARG A 5 -15.23 15.34 -80.85
C ARG A 5 -14.52 15.78 -79.58
N PHE A 6 -13.47 16.50 -79.78
CA PHE A 6 -12.67 17.38 -78.94
C PHE A 6 -13.51 18.56 -78.40
N SER A 7 -13.18 19.07 -77.18
CA SER A 7 -13.04 20.49 -76.81
C SER A 7 -12.81 20.58 -75.36
N ALA A 8 -11.78 21.09 -74.95
CA ALA A 8 -11.17 22.41 -74.84
C ALA A 8 -11.08 22.83 -73.39
N ILE A 9 -9.86 23.11 -73.06
CA ILE A 9 -9.28 23.59 -71.81
C ILE A 9 -9.87 24.95 -71.42
N PHE A 10 -10.16 25.15 -70.09
CA PHE A 10 -10.16 26.47 -69.47
C PHE A 10 -9.42 26.39 -68.15
N PHE A 11 -8.24 27.02 -68.13
CA PHE A 11 -7.47 27.35 -66.96
C PHE A 11 -8.13 28.54 -66.29
N SER A 12 -8.55 28.37 -65.05
CA SER A 12 -8.86 29.49 -64.18
C SER A 12 -7.98 29.39 -62.91
N VAL A 13 -6.97 30.25 -62.89
CA VAL A 13 -6.13 30.47 -61.71
C VAL A 13 -6.92 31.30 -60.72
N LEU A 14 -7.27 30.69 -59.58
CA LEU A 14 -7.79 31.38 -58.43
C LEU A 14 -6.71 31.43 -57.37
N LEU A 15 -6.09 32.61 -57.20
CA LEU A 15 -5.23 32.96 -56.05
C LEU A 15 -6.11 32.97 -54.80
N GLY A 16 -6.04 31.92 -54.01
CA GLY A 16 -6.59 31.88 -52.65
C GLY A 16 -5.57 32.37 -51.67
N PHE A 17 -5.79 33.54 -51.10
CA PHE A 17 -5.04 34.10 -49.97
C PHE A 17 -5.31 33.24 -48.73
N SER A 18 -4.36 32.38 -48.34
CA SER A 18 -4.41 31.65 -47.06
C SER A 18 -3.98 32.58 -45.94
N LEU A 19 -4.93 33.10 -45.19
CA LEU A 19 -4.67 33.72 -43.88
C LEU A 19 -4.20 32.61 -42.94
N LEU A 20 -2.89 32.58 -42.68
CA LEU A 20 -2.29 31.83 -41.58
C LEU A 20 -2.71 32.48 -40.27
N LEU A 21 -3.80 32.02 -39.67
CA LEU A 21 -4.12 32.26 -38.28
C LEU A 21 -3.10 31.48 -37.41
N SER A 22 -2.05 32.17 -36.97
CA SER A 22 -1.14 31.69 -35.95
C SER A 22 -1.92 31.50 -34.65
N ARG A 23 -2.24 30.25 -34.30
CA ARG A 23 -2.70 29.89 -32.99
C ARG A 23 -1.55 30.10 -31.99
N PRO A 24 -1.76 30.80 -30.88
CA PRO A 24 -0.74 30.85 -29.84
C PRO A 24 -0.53 29.44 -29.31
N ALA A 25 0.70 28.94 -29.39
CA ALA A 25 1.10 27.72 -28.73
C ALA A 25 0.93 27.94 -27.22
N PHE A 26 -0.10 27.33 -26.64
CA PHE A 26 -0.20 27.18 -25.20
C PHE A 26 0.97 26.30 -24.77
N SER A 27 2.02 26.93 -24.29
CA SER A 27 3.09 26.25 -23.56
C SER A 27 2.48 25.63 -22.33
N GLN A 28 2.14 24.35 -22.41
CA GLN A 28 1.98 23.54 -21.21
C GLN A 28 3.36 23.58 -20.52
N LYS A 29 3.49 24.44 -19.50
CA LYS A 29 4.52 24.24 -18.50
C LYS A 29 4.26 22.85 -17.93
N GLY A 30 5.01 21.86 -18.42
CA GLY A 30 5.12 20.58 -17.79
C GLY A 30 5.49 20.84 -16.33
N GLU A 31 4.60 20.51 -15.40
CA GLU A 31 5.01 20.36 -14.01
C GLU A 31 6.18 19.38 -14.05
N ALA A 32 7.37 19.91 -13.74
CA ALA A 32 8.53 19.07 -13.55
C ALA A 32 8.15 18.03 -12.50
N SER A 33 7.99 16.78 -12.94
CA SER A 33 7.76 15.66 -12.04
C SER A 33 8.86 15.75 -10.99
N LYS A 34 8.47 15.93 -9.71
CA LYS A 34 9.41 15.81 -8.60
C LYS A 34 10.21 14.54 -8.86
N PRO A 35 11.55 14.60 -8.81
CA PRO A 35 12.36 13.40 -9.00
C PRO A 35 11.81 12.32 -8.05
N ALA A 36 11.64 11.11 -8.56
CA ALA A 36 11.20 9.99 -7.74
C ALA A 36 12.09 9.98 -6.50
N ARG A 37 11.53 10.30 -5.34
CA ARG A 37 12.25 10.28 -4.08
C ARG A 37 12.82 8.88 -3.96
N ASP A 38 14.14 8.81 -3.74
CA ASP A 38 14.86 7.54 -3.64
C ASP A 38 14.20 6.72 -2.54
N SER A 39 13.32 5.80 -2.94
CA SER A 39 12.43 5.03 -2.06
C SER A 39 13.18 3.86 -1.39
N LEU A 40 14.45 4.09 -1.03
CA LEU A 40 15.31 3.09 -0.40
C LEU A 40 15.49 3.35 1.10
N ARG A 41 14.44 3.89 1.75
CA ARG A 41 14.50 4.24 3.18
C ARG A 41 14.76 3.06 4.09
N TYR A 42 14.32 1.86 3.70
CA TYR A 42 14.61 0.65 4.45
C TYR A 42 16.12 0.43 4.66
N LYS A 43 16.98 0.94 3.76
CA LYS A 43 18.44 0.87 3.91
C LYS A 43 18.97 1.66 5.11
N PHE A 44 18.22 2.66 5.55
CA PHE A 44 18.53 3.49 6.73
C PHE A 44 17.80 3.03 8.00
N ASN A 45 16.96 2.00 7.91
CA ASN A 45 16.32 1.40 9.06
C ASN A 45 17.31 0.51 9.79
N PRO A 46 17.74 0.85 11.03
CA PRO A 46 18.82 0.14 11.73
C PRO A 46 18.47 -1.33 12.04
N VAL A 47 17.19 -1.65 12.16
CA VAL A 47 16.76 -3.03 12.46
C VAL A 47 16.48 -3.87 11.21
N TYR A 48 16.48 -3.27 10.02
CA TYR A 48 16.12 -3.99 8.79
C TYR A 48 17.10 -5.12 8.47
N GLY A 49 18.39 -4.80 8.40
CA GLY A 49 19.45 -5.80 8.16
C GLY A 49 19.53 -6.88 9.23
N LEU A 50 19.33 -6.48 10.50
CA LEU A 50 19.29 -7.43 11.64
C LEU A 50 18.11 -8.41 11.50
N SER A 51 16.93 -7.91 11.12
CA SER A 51 15.75 -8.75 10.90
C SER A 51 15.94 -9.73 9.74
N LEU A 52 16.56 -9.28 8.63
CA LEU A 52 16.88 -10.19 7.53
C LEU A 52 17.87 -11.28 7.93
N ALA A 53 18.90 -10.93 8.70
CA ALA A 53 19.86 -11.91 9.23
C ALA A 53 19.17 -12.96 10.15
N MET A 54 18.19 -12.52 10.96
CA MET A 54 17.37 -13.45 11.76
C MET A 54 16.50 -14.34 10.85
N TYR A 55 15.88 -13.79 9.80
CA TYR A 55 15.11 -14.60 8.84
C TYR A 55 15.98 -15.65 8.13
N ASP A 56 17.24 -15.35 7.86
CA ASP A 56 18.19 -16.31 7.29
C ASP A 56 18.60 -17.40 8.29
N ALA A 57 18.69 -17.06 9.57
CA ALA A 57 19.02 -18.00 10.65
C ALA A 57 17.87 -18.98 10.97
N TYR A 58 16.61 -18.59 10.68
CA TYR A 58 15.45 -19.40 11.00
C TYR A 58 15.43 -20.70 10.18
N LYS A 59 15.14 -21.81 10.87
CA LYS A 59 15.11 -23.16 10.26
C LYS A 59 13.79 -23.48 9.55
N ILE A 60 12.75 -22.66 9.73
CA ILE A 60 11.47 -22.87 9.08
C ILE A 60 11.62 -22.72 7.56
N ARG A 61 11.07 -23.68 6.81
CA ARG A 61 11.18 -23.71 5.33
C ARG A 61 9.82 -23.55 4.63
N GLN A 62 8.72 -23.72 5.37
CA GLN A 62 7.37 -23.63 4.83
C GLN A 62 6.42 -23.09 5.90
N ALA A 63 5.47 -22.25 5.48
CA ALA A 63 4.37 -21.77 6.33
C ALA A 63 3.12 -21.61 5.47
N ASP A 64 1.96 -22.00 5.97
CA ASP A 64 0.71 -21.81 5.25
C ASP A 64 0.27 -20.34 5.30
N ILE A 65 0.56 -19.65 6.38
CA ILE A 65 0.10 -18.29 6.69
C ILE A 65 1.31 -17.39 6.97
N VAL A 66 1.39 -16.26 6.30
CA VAL A 66 2.41 -15.24 6.58
C VAL A 66 1.73 -13.92 6.95
N MET A 67 2.16 -13.34 8.07
CA MET A 67 1.79 -12.00 8.50
C MET A 67 2.89 -11.04 8.08
N LEU A 68 2.67 -10.26 7.02
CA LEU A 68 3.63 -9.30 6.46
C LEU A 68 3.31 -7.88 6.95
N GLY A 69 4.29 -7.20 7.55
CA GLY A 69 4.04 -5.87 8.06
C GLY A 69 5.24 -5.14 8.64
N ASN A 70 4.93 -4.12 9.45
CA ASN A 70 5.87 -3.31 10.21
C ASN A 70 5.88 -3.68 11.70
N SER A 71 6.15 -2.70 12.60
CA SER A 71 6.14 -2.91 14.05
C SER A 71 4.79 -3.38 14.59
N LEU A 72 3.68 -2.99 13.98
CA LEU A 72 2.34 -3.43 14.40
C LEU A 72 2.16 -4.94 14.17
N THR A 73 2.64 -5.44 13.05
CA THR A 73 2.64 -6.88 12.75
C THR A 73 3.67 -7.62 13.61
N HIS A 74 4.84 -7.02 13.83
CA HIS A 74 5.88 -7.58 14.68
C HIS A 74 5.48 -7.69 16.17
N GLY A 75 4.56 -6.86 16.62
CA GLY A 75 4.15 -6.76 18.03
C GLY A 75 3.33 -7.93 18.57
N ALA A 76 3.06 -8.96 17.79
CA ALA A 76 2.33 -10.15 18.22
C ALA A 76 2.99 -11.46 17.79
N ALA A 77 3.00 -12.45 18.65
CA ALA A 77 3.29 -13.84 18.31
C ALA A 77 2.04 -14.43 17.63
N TRP A 78 1.92 -14.26 16.33
CA TRP A 78 0.71 -14.59 15.57
C TRP A 78 0.34 -16.07 15.62
N ASN A 79 1.32 -16.98 15.67
CA ASN A 79 1.09 -18.40 15.85
C ASN A 79 0.40 -18.71 17.18
N GLU A 80 0.79 -18.02 18.26
CA GLU A 80 0.19 -18.16 19.59
C GLU A 80 -1.18 -17.46 19.65
N LEU A 81 -1.29 -16.26 19.10
CA LEU A 81 -2.52 -15.47 19.07
C LEU A 81 -3.66 -16.22 18.34
N LEU A 82 -3.33 -16.88 17.22
CA LEU A 82 -4.27 -17.64 16.41
C LEU A 82 -4.36 -19.14 16.80
N GLY A 83 -3.51 -19.61 17.72
CA GLY A 83 -3.47 -21.03 18.10
C GLY A 83 -3.08 -21.97 16.96
N ARG A 84 -2.22 -21.51 16.01
CA ARG A 84 -1.88 -22.22 14.78
C ARG A 84 -0.38 -22.35 14.59
N LEU A 85 0.11 -23.54 14.29
CA LEU A 85 1.55 -23.83 14.18
C LEU A 85 2.16 -23.29 12.88
N ASN A 86 1.41 -23.25 11.79
CA ASN A 86 1.92 -22.91 10.44
C ASN A 86 1.79 -21.41 10.11
N VAL A 87 1.92 -20.54 11.09
CA VAL A 87 1.91 -19.08 10.94
C VAL A 87 3.31 -18.53 11.15
N VAL A 88 3.75 -17.71 10.22
CA VAL A 88 5.04 -17.03 10.30
C VAL A 88 4.84 -15.52 10.22
N GLU A 89 5.44 -14.83 11.19
CA GLU A 89 5.49 -13.38 11.24
C GLU A 89 6.68 -12.89 10.38
N ARG A 90 6.42 -11.84 9.58
CA ARG A 90 7.39 -11.12 8.74
C ARG A 90 7.14 -9.61 8.86
N GLY A 91 7.08 -9.12 10.09
CA GLY A 91 7.08 -7.70 10.41
C GLY A 91 8.48 -7.21 10.72
N ILE A 92 8.80 -5.99 10.30
CA ILE A 92 10.03 -5.31 10.69
C ILE A 92 9.67 -3.94 11.24
N PRO A 93 10.06 -3.61 12.48
CA PRO A 93 9.81 -2.29 13.06
C PRO A 93 10.33 -1.16 12.16
N ALA A 94 9.58 -0.06 12.09
CA ALA A 94 9.85 1.13 11.27
C ALA A 94 9.97 0.89 9.75
N ASP A 95 9.62 -0.30 9.24
CA ASP A 95 9.67 -0.61 7.82
C ASP A 95 8.52 0.05 7.03
N GLY A 96 8.82 0.51 5.81
CA GLY A 96 7.88 1.03 4.83
C GLY A 96 7.62 0.02 3.71
N LEU A 97 6.71 0.36 2.79
CA LEU A 97 6.34 -0.52 1.68
C LEU A 97 7.50 -0.81 0.72
N ASP A 98 8.45 0.11 0.57
CA ASP A 98 9.68 -0.11 -0.19
C ASP A 98 10.51 -1.26 0.40
N GLY A 99 10.63 -1.32 1.72
CA GLY A 99 11.29 -2.41 2.43
C GLY A 99 10.52 -3.73 2.29
N TYR A 100 9.18 -3.73 2.36
CA TYR A 100 8.40 -4.94 2.10
C TYR A 100 8.67 -5.47 0.70
N ALA A 101 8.61 -4.60 -0.32
CA ALA A 101 8.88 -4.98 -1.71
C ALA A 101 10.29 -5.57 -1.88
N ALA A 102 11.29 -5.00 -1.22
CA ALA A 102 12.68 -5.45 -1.28
C ALA A 102 12.90 -6.83 -0.64
N ARG A 103 12.05 -7.24 0.33
CA ARG A 103 12.19 -8.51 1.07
C ARG A 103 11.13 -9.57 0.74
N MET A 104 10.39 -9.42 -0.35
CA MET A 104 9.36 -10.40 -0.73
C MET A 104 9.89 -11.82 -0.97
N ASN A 105 11.18 -11.98 -1.26
CA ASN A 105 11.83 -13.30 -1.32
C ASN A 105 11.74 -14.07 0.00
N TYR A 106 11.75 -13.38 1.17
CA TYR A 106 11.58 -14.00 2.49
C TYR A 106 10.14 -14.45 2.78
N VAL A 107 9.18 -13.96 1.99
CA VAL A 107 7.80 -14.45 1.98
C VAL A 107 7.67 -15.61 1.01
N TYR A 108 8.11 -15.42 -0.24
CA TYR A 108 7.95 -16.43 -1.30
C TYR A 108 8.65 -17.75 -0.99
N LYS A 109 9.85 -17.73 -0.35
CA LYS A 109 10.57 -18.95 0.01
C LYS A 109 9.83 -19.84 1.02
N LEU A 110 8.83 -19.30 1.73
CA LEU A 110 7.99 -20.06 2.65
C LEU A 110 6.83 -20.78 1.96
N ASN A 111 6.62 -20.52 0.66
CA ASN A 111 5.54 -21.09 -0.14
C ASN A 111 4.16 -21.00 0.56
N PRO A 112 3.73 -19.81 1.03
CA PRO A 112 2.49 -19.69 1.77
C PRO A 112 1.27 -19.85 0.88
N LYS A 113 0.15 -20.27 1.48
CA LYS A 113 -1.17 -20.28 0.84
C LYS A 113 -1.80 -18.89 0.88
N ILE A 114 -1.60 -18.16 1.99
CA ILE A 114 -2.22 -16.87 2.27
C ILE A 114 -1.22 -15.93 2.94
N VAL A 115 -1.26 -14.65 2.56
CA VAL A 115 -0.43 -13.58 3.14
C VAL A 115 -1.32 -12.42 3.56
N PHE A 116 -1.33 -12.10 4.83
CA PHE A 116 -1.97 -10.91 5.39
C PHE A 116 -0.99 -9.75 5.35
N ILE A 117 -1.40 -8.61 4.79
CA ILE A 117 -0.51 -7.47 4.56
C ILE A 117 -1.08 -6.25 5.29
N MET A 118 -0.31 -5.68 6.22
CA MET A 118 -0.59 -4.37 6.81
C MET A 118 0.62 -3.46 6.62
N GLY A 119 0.43 -2.29 6.04
CA GLY A 119 1.52 -1.34 5.79
C GLY A 119 1.03 0.04 5.39
N GLY A 120 1.95 1.00 5.31
CA GLY A 120 1.68 2.37 4.91
C GLY A 120 1.73 3.39 6.05
N LEU A 121 1.68 2.97 7.31
CA LEU A 121 1.75 3.89 8.45
C LEU A 121 3.07 4.68 8.45
N ASN A 122 4.19 3.97 8.40
CA ASN A 122 5.52 4.60 8.40
C ASN A 122 5.76 5.45 7.17
N ASP A 123 5.19 5.06 6.02
CA ASP A 123 5.27 5.83 4.78
C ASP A 123 4.55 7.18 4.92
N VAL A 124 3.31 7.19 5.44
CA VAL A 124 2.56 8.41 5.75
C VAL A 124 3.30 9.28 6.77
N TYR A 125 3.88 8.68 7.80
CA TYR A 125 4.67 9.40 8.83
C TYR A 125 5.97 9.98 8.26
N ASN A 126 6.45 9.45 7.16
CA ASN A 126 7.55 10.00 6.36
C ASN A 126 7.09 10.91 5.21
N ALA A 127 5.84 11.37 5.25
CA ALA A 127 5.24 12.30 4.30
C ALA A 127 5.13 11.77 2.85
N GLU A 128 4.99 10.45 2.67
CA GLU A 128 4.59 9.89 1.38
C GLU A 128 3.09 10.03 1.17
N SER A 129 2.70 10.22 -0.09
CA SER A 129 1.30 10.30 -0.47
C SER A 129 0.64 8.93 -0.46
N ALA A 130 -0.65 8.88 -0.13
CA ALA A 130 -1.44 7.64 -0.20
C ALA A 130 -1.40 6.99 -1.59
N ASP A 131 -1.36 7.80 -2.66
CA ASP A 131 -1.28 7.30 -4.04
C ASP A 131 0.04 6.60 -4.34
N ASP A 132 1.17 7.12 -3.85
CA ASP A 132 2.48 6.51 -4.07
C ASP A 132 2.64 5.23 -3.22
N ILE A 133 2.19 5.27 -1.97
CA ILE A 133 2.13 4.09 -1.09
C ILE A 133 1.27 2.99 -1.75
N PHE A 134 0.09 3.35 -2.25
CA PHE A 134 -0.83 2.44 -2.91
C PHE A 134 -0.20 1.74 -4.12
N LYS A 135 0.56 2.46 -4.96
CA LYS A 135 1.27 1.87 -6.11
C LYS A 135 2.22 0.74 -5.70
N VAL A 136 2.96 0.94 -4.61
CA VAL A 136 3.88 -0.09 -4.10
C VAL A 136 3.09 -1.26 -3.52
N TYR A 137 2.02 -0.96 -2.78
CA TYR A 137 1.16 -1.97 -2.18
C TYR A 137 0.55 -2.91 -3.25
N VAL A 138 0.02 -2.32 -4.34
CA VAL A 138 -0.52 -3.09 -5.47
C VAL A 138 0.53 -4.00 -6.10
N ARG A 139 1.78 -3.53 -6.29
CA ARG A 139 2.86 -4.38 -6.81
C ARG A 139 3.13 -5.61 -5.93
N ILE A 140 3.07 -5.45 -4.61
CA ILE A 140 3.22 -6.56 -3.66
C ILE A 140 2.07 -7.55 -3.81
N ILE A 141 0.82 -7.05 -3.85
CA ILE A 141 -0.38 -7.88 -4.04
C ILE A 141 -0.29 -8.68 -5.35
N GLU A 142 0.02 -8.01 -6.46
CA GLU A 142 0.11 -8.68 -7.77
C GLU A 142 1.25 -9.70 -7.81
N GLY A 143 2.37 -9.42 -7.14
CA GLY A 143 3.46 -10.37 -6.98
C GLY A 143 3.06 -11.66 -6.25
N LEU A 144 2.14 -11.58 -5.28
CA LEU A 144 1.55 -12.74 -4.61
C LEU A 144 0.56 -13.47 -5.54
N ARG A 145 -0.35 -12.74 -6.20
CA ARG A 145 -1.36 -13.31 -7.09
C ARG A 145 -0.76 -14.13 -8.24
N VAL A 146 0.28 -13.61 -8.88
CA VAL A 146 1.01 -14.32 -9.94
C VAL A 146 1.56 -15.68 -9.46
N ARG A 147 1.86 -15.78 -8.16
CA ARG A 147 2.32 -17.00 -7.50
C ARG A 147 1.21 -17.86 -6.93
N LYS A 148 -0.06 -17.51 -7.20
CA LYS A 148 -1.24 -18.19 -6.66
C LYS A 148 -1.31 -18.15 -5.13
N ILE A 149 -0.70 -17.16 -4.51
CA ILE A 149 -0.78 -16.90 -3.08
C ILE A 149 -1.94 -15.93 -2.85
N ILE A 150 -2.82 -16.24 -1.91
CA ILE A 150 -3.97 -15.39 -1.56
C ILE A 150 -3.48 -14.16 -0.80
N PRO A 151 -3.60 -12.94 -1.34
CA PRO A 151 -3.32 -11.73 -0.59
C PRO A 151 -4.56 -11.29 0.19
N VAL A 152 -4.40 -11.00 1.47
CA VAL A 152 -5.42 -10.35 2.31
C VAL A 152 -4.94 -8.96 2.67
N ILE A 153 -5.68 -7.96 2.26
CA ILE A 153 -5.37 -6.56 2.51
C ILE A 153 -5.92 -6.18 3.88
N GLN A 154 -5.10 -5.51 4.67
CA GLN A 154 -5.52 -4.99 5.97
C GLN A 154 -5.35 -3.47 5.98
N SER A 155 -6.34 -2.76 6.54
CA SER A 155 -6.25 -1.32 6.70
C SER A 155 -5.13 -0.93 7.65
N THR A 156 -4.48 0.20 7.38
CA THR A 156 -3.50 0.82 8.27
C THR A 156 -4.21 1.54 9.41
N THR A 157 -3.79 1.32 10.65
CA THR A 157 -4.39 1.96 11.83
C THR A 157 -4.07 3.45 11.92
N TYR A 158 -4.91 4.21 12.61
CA TYR A 158 -4.62 5.61 12.93
C TYR A 158 -3.56 5.76 14.02
N GLY A 159 -2.95 6.95 14.09
CA GLY A 159 -2.29 7.41 15.30
C GLY A 159 -3.29 7.99 16.29
N ALA A 160 -2.97 7.92 17.58
CA ALA A 160 -3.73 8.56 18.64
C ALA A 160 -3.59 10.08 18.56
N LYS A 161 -4.59 10.80 19.10
CA LYS A 161 -4.63 12.27 19.13
C LYS A 161 -3.39 12.89 19.77
N THR A 162 -2.86 12.23 20.78
CA THR A 162 -1.72 12.69 21.60
C THR A 162 -0.38 12.06 21.22
N TYR A 163 -0.34 11.24 20.13
CA TYR A 163 0.92 10.60 19.74
C TYR A 163 2.02 11.62 19.44
N GLY A 164 3.21 11.36 19.98
CA GLY A 164 4.39 12.18 19.74
C GLY A 164 4.34 13.56 20.38
N LYS A 165 3.48 13.79 21.37
CA LYS A 165 3.38 15.06 22.11
C LYS A 165 4.73 15.52 22.65
N ASP A 166 5.51 14.60 23.21
CA ASP A 166 6.83 14.89 23.78
C ASP A 166 7.89 15.23 22.73
N TYR A 167 7.59 14.99 21.45
CA TYR A 167 8.42 15.34 20.28
C TYR A 167 7.83 16.52 19.50
N GLY A 168 6.96 17.31 20.11
CA GLY A 168 6.37 18.50 19.49
C GLY A 168 5.28 18.22 18.44
N LEU A 169 4.78 17.00 18.31
CA LEU A 169 3.64 16.70 17.47
C LEU A 169 2.34 17.18 18.10
N THR A 170 1.45 17.69 17.29
CA THR A 170 0.16 18.25 17.71
C THR A 170 -1.01 17.36 17.29
N PRO A 171 -2.18 17.49 17.92
CA PRO A 171 -3.40 16.85 17.44
C PRO A 171 -3.72 17.17 15.97
N ALA A 172 -3.43 18.40 15.52
CA ALA A 172 -3.63 18.80 14.11
C ALA A 172 -2.70 18.06 13.16
N THR A 173 -1.44 17.86 13.54
CA THR A 173 -0.47 17.04 12.78
C THR A 173 -0.96 15.60 12.68
N ASN A 174 -1.39 15.00 13.79
CA ASN A 174 -1.89 13.63 13.82
C ASN A 174 -3.20 13.49 13.01
N ALA A 175 -4.11 14.46 13.08
CA ALA A 175 -5.30 14.51 12.23
C ALA A 175 -4.93 14.57 10.73
N GLY A 176 -3.90 15.33 10.37
CA GLY A 176 -3.39 15.39 9.00
C GLY A 176 -2.91 14.03 8.49
N ARG A 177 -2.11 13.32 9.30
CA ARG A 177 -1.63 11.96 9.01
C ARG A 177 -2.77 10.95 8.91
N ASN A 178 -3.72 11.00 9.84
CA ASN A 178 -4.87 10.09 9.82
C ASN A 178 -5.74 10.31 8.58
N ARG A 179 -5.91 11.55 8.10
CA ARG A 179 -6.59 11.81 6.81
C ARG A 179 -5.85 11.18 5.61
N GLU A 180 -4.53 11.15 5.63
CA GLU A 180 -3.77 10.48 4.57
C GLU A 180 -3.89 8.95 4.66
N ILE A 181 -3.95 8.42 5.89
CA ILE A 181 -4.28 7.00 6.14
C ILE A 181 -5.68 6.66 5.62
N ASP A 182 -6.69 7.53 5.82
CA ASP A 182 -8.03 7.35 5.27
C ASP A 182 -8.02 7.20 3.75
N LYS A 183 -7.28 8.07 3.06
CA LYS A 183 -7.14 7.99 1.60
C LYS A 183 -6.52 6.66 1.18
N LEU A 184 -5.45 6.24 1.85
CA LEU A 184 -4.80 4.96 1.57
C LEU A 184 -5.76 3.79 1.81
N ASN A 185 -6.43 3.75 2.96
CA ASN A 185 -7.36 2.68 3.32
C ASN A 185 -8.53 2.61 2.34
N LYS A 186 -9.04 3.77 1.88
CA LYS A 186 -10.06 3.82 0.84
C LYS A 186 -9.56 3.24 -0.49
N LEU A 187 -8.37 3.62 -0.94
CA LEU A 187 -7.77 3.07 -2.17
C LEU A 187 -7.61 1.56 -2.07
N LEU A 188 -7.15 1.05 -0.93
CA LEU A 188 -6.95 -0.38 -0.68
C LEU A 188 -8.28 -1.14 -0.63
N SER A 189 -9.28 -0.62 0.07
CA SER A 189 -10.62 -1.20 0.15
C SER A 189 -11.30 -1.26 -1.23
N ASP A 190 -11.25 -0.15 -1.98
CA ASP A 190 -11.79 -0.10 -3.34
C ASP A 190 -11.06 -1.08 -4.28
N TYR A 191 -9.75 -1.21 -4.13
CA TYR A 191 -8.95 -2.17 -4.89
C TYR A 191 -9.33 -3.61 -4.54
N ALA A 192 -9.44 -3.94 -3.26
CA ALA A 192 -9.87 -5.25 -2.79
C ALA A 192 -11.24 -5.62 -3.38
N LYS A 193 -12.22 -4.70 -3.29
CA LYS A 193 -13.56 -4.90 -3.84
C LYS A 193 -13.54 -5.15 -5.35
N ARG A 194 -12.82 -4.33 -6.12
CA ARG A 194 -12.74 -4.48 -7.60
C ARG A 194 -12.07 -5.78 -8.04
N ASN A 195 -11.17 -6.31 -7.23
CA ASN A 195 -10.39 -7.51 -7.54
C ASN A 195 -10.87 -8.77 -6.81
N ASN A 196 -12.00 -8.69 -6.08
CA ASN A 196 -12.55 -9.79 -5.29
C ASN A 196 -11.53 -10.37 -4.29
N LEU A 197 -10.82 -9.48 -3.59
CA LEU A 197 -9.85 -9.82 -2.54
C LEU A 197 -10.45 -9.58 -1.15
N ASP A 198 -9.95 -10.31 -0.17
CA ASP A 198 -10.31 -10.06 1.22
C ASP A 198 -9.69 -8.76 1.75
N TYR A 199 -10.48 -8.03 2.53
CA TYR A 199 -10.08 -6.81 3.20
C TYR A 199 -10.50 -6.86 4.66
N ILE A 200 -9.57 -6.62 5.56
CA ILE A 200 -9.83 -6.50 7.01
C ILE A 200 -9.71 -5.04 7.41
N ASP A 201 -10.78 -4.47 7.93
CA ASP A 201 -10.80 -3.08 8.42
C ASP A 201 -10.36 -3.00 9.89
N VAL A 202 -9.08 -3.14 10.12
CA VAL A 202 -8.47 -3.00 11.47
C VAL A 202 -8.65 -1.58 12.02
N THR A 203 -8.70 -0.59 11.12
CA THR A 203 -8.85 0.82 11.50
C THR A 203 -10.17 1.05 12.24
N THR A 204 -11.28 0.62 11.67
CA THR A 204 -12.61 0.75 12.31
C THR A 204 -12.68 0.01 13.65
N LEU A 205 -12.03 -1.14 13.77
CA LEU A 205 -11.98 -1.89 15.03
C LEU A 205 -11.25 -1.16 16.17
N THR A 206 -10.28 -0.32 15.81
CA THR A 206 -9.35 0.27 16.77
C THR A 206 -9.50 1.78 16.93
N SER A 207 -10.37 2.44 16.14
CA SER A 207 -10.50 3.89 16.15
C SER A 207 -11.68 4.41 16.98
N THR A 208 -11.54 5.67 17.37
CA THR A 208 -12.61 6.49 17.91
C THR A 208 -13.46 7.07 16.77
N LYS A 209 -14.66 7.59 17.10
CA LYS A 209 -15.55 8.21 16.11
C LYS A 209 -14.97 9.48 15.45
N ASP A 210 -14.02 10.13 16.12
CA ASP A 210 -13.34 11.34 15.63
C ASP A 210 -12.03 11.02 14.87
N GLY A 211 -11.80 9.77 14.49
CA GLY A 211 -10.74 9.36 13.57
C GLY A 211 -9.34 9.28 14.20
N TYR A 212 -9.24 8.78 15.41
CA TYR A 212 -7.98 8.52 16.10
C TYR A 212 -7.93 7.10 16.65
N LEU A 213 -6.73 6.58 16.86
CA LEU A 213 -6.55 5.33 17.60
C LEU A 213 -7.06 5.51 19.05
N ARG A 214 -7.86 4.54 19.50
CA ARG A 214 -8.43 4.55 20.86
C ARG A 214 -7.33 4.48 21.92
N PRO A 215 -7.30 5.42 22.89
CA PRO A 215 -6.23 5.49 23.90
C PRO A 215 -6.08 4.22 24.73
N GLU A 216 -7.17 3.52 25.02
CA GLU A 216 -7.16 2.27 25.79
C GLU A 216 -6.53 1.10 25.01
N LEU A 217 -6.45 1.17 23.68
CA LEU A 217 -5.91 0.15 22.80
C LEU A 217 -4.44 0.34 22.43
N THR A 218 -3.81 1.42 22.88
CA THR A 218 -2.42 1.73 22.52
C THR A 218 -1.52 1.91 23.72
N ILE A 219 -0.22 1.64 23.51
CA ILE A 219 0.84 1.81 24.51
C ILE A 219 1.35 3.27 24.52
N ASP A 220 1.61 3.79 23.32
CA ASP A 220 2.29 5.06 23.07
C ASP A 220 1.56 5.97 22.08
N GLY A 221 0.39 5.57 21.61
CA GLY A 221 -0.40 6.26 20.60
C GLY A 221 -0.25 5.70 19.18
N ILE A 222 0.59 4.68 18.99
CA ILE A 222 0.79 3.94 17.73
C ILE A 222 0.74 2.43 17.96
N HIS A 223 1.60 1.93 18.86
CA HIS A 223 1.71 0.50 19.10
C HIS A 223 0.55 -0.03 19.94
N LEU A 224 0.09 -1.22 19.58
CA LEU A 224 -1.15 -1.79 20.08
C LEU A 224 -0.95 -2.57 21.38
N LYS A 225 -1.99 -2.61 22.21
CA LYS A 225 -2.11 -3.49 23.37
C LYS A 225 -2.79 -4.81 23.00
N ALA A 226 -2.76 -5.76 23.91
CA ALA A 226 -3.31 -7.11 23.71
C ALA A 226 -4.78 -7.11 23.28
N GLU A 227 -5.58 -6.18 23.81
CA GLU A 227 -7.01 -6.05 23.46
C GLU A 227 -7.22 -5.72 21.97
N ALA A 228 -6.37 -4.86 21.40
CA ALA A 228 -6.41 -4.54 19.98
C ALA A 228 -5.99 -5.77 19.12
N TYR A 229 -4.97 -6.50 19.55
CA TYR A 229 -4.54 -7.72 18.86
C TYR A 229 -5.61 -8.82 18.92
N LYS A 230 -6.36 -8.95 20.02
CA LYS A 230 -7.50 -9.87 20.08
C LYS A 230 -8.58 -9.52 19.05
N LEU A 231 -8.92 -8.23 18.92
CA LEU A 231 -9.88 -7.79 17.90
C LEU A 231 -9.37 -8.08 16.48
N TRP A 232 -8.12 -7.76 16.21
CA TRP A 232 -7.49 -8.00 14.92
C TRP A 232 -7.37 -9.49 14.60
N GLY A 233 -6.90 -10.29 15.54
CA GLY A 233 -6.79 -11.75 15.40
C GLY A 233 -8.12 -12.43 15.09
N ALA A 234 -9.21 -11.97 15.72
CA ALA A 234 -10.55 -12.48 15.44
C ALA A 234 -10.99 -12.25 13.97
N GLU A 235 -10.63 -11.12 13.36
CA GLU A 235 -10.92 -10.87 11.94
C GLU A 235 -10.01 -11.69 11.01
N VAL A 236 -8.73 -11.87 11.38
CA VAL A 236 -7.83 -12.78 10.66
C VAL A 236 -8.40 -14.20 10.65
N GLU A 237 -8.89 -14.68 11.79
CA GLU A 237 -9.46 -16.02 11.92
C GLU A 237 -10.71 -16.22 11.03
N LYS A 238 -11.58 -15.21 10.90
CA LYS A 238 -12.74 -15.28 9.98
C LYS A 238 -12.31 -15.50 8.54
N VAL A 239 -11.24 -14.83 8.10
CA VAL A 239 -10.69 -14.99 6.75
C VAL A 239 -10.08 -16.38 6.59
N LEU A 240 -9.33 -16.87 7.58
CA LEU A 240 -8.75 -18.22 7.54
C LEU A 240 -9.84 -19.30 7.42
N ILE A 241 -10.90 -19.21 8.22
CA ILE A 241 -12.05 -20.11 8.14
C ILE A 241 -12.71 -20.08 6.76
N LYS A 242 -12.91 -18.88 6.18
CA LYS A 242 -13.44 -18.70 4.82
C LYS A 242 -12.63 -19.48 3.79
N HIS A 243 -11.30 -19.46 3.92
CA HIS A 243 -10.37 -20.15 3.02
C HIS A 243 -10.07 -21.61 3.44
N ARG A 244 -10.68 -22.10 4.50
CA ARG A 244 -10.47 -23.47 5.04
C ARG A 244 -9.00 -23.74 5.42
N LEU A 245 -8.39 -22.73 6.01
CA LEU A 245 -7.02 -22.79 6.51
C LEU A 245 -7.01 -22.81 8.03
#